data_b8a6b6ce3ffc3e79579392c371d97dbe
#
_entry.id   b8a6b6ce3ffc3e79579392c371d97dbe
#
_cell.length_a   1.000
_cell.length_b   1.000
_cell.length_c   1.000
_cell.angle_alpha   90.00
_cell.angle_beta   90.00
_cell.angle_gamma   90.00
#
_symmetry.space_group_name_H-M   'P 1'
#
loop_
_entity.id
_entity.type
_entity.pdbx_description
1 polymer ?
#
loop_
_entity_poly.entity_id
_entity_poly.type
_entity_poly.pdbx_seq_one_letter_code
_entity_poly.pdbx_strand_id
1 'polypeptide(L)' 'MSVDVKLVKQLREATSASLKDCKTALDETGGDLEAATQWLIKK' A
#
# COMPACT_ATOMS: atom_id res chain seq x y z
N MET A 1 7.65 12.64 1.29
CA MET A 1 7.65 12.16 2.66
C MET A 1 7.41 10.67 2.69
N SER A 2 7.93 10.01 3.67
CA SER A 2 7.84 8.58 3.70
C SER A 2 6.41 8.09 3.96
N VAL A 3 6.18 6.84 3.61
CA VAL A 3 4.87 6.23 3.80
C VAL A 3 4.63 5.96 5.29
N ASP A 4 3.40 6.19 5.74
CA ASP A 4 3.01 5.94 7.11
C ASP A 4 3.00 4.44 7.38
N VAL A 5 3.65 4.02 8.45
CA VAL A 5 3.71 2.62 8.81
C VAL A 5 2.31 2.05 9.05
N LYS A 6 1.41 2.85 9.59
CA LYS A 6 0.04 2.41 9.80
C LYS A 6 -0.66 2.08 8.50
N LEU A 7 -0.41 2.87 7.47
CA LEU A 7 -1.00 2.62 6.16
C LEU A 7 -0.47 1.33 5.57
N VAL A 8 0.83 1.12 5.72
CA VAL A 8 1.44 -0.12 5.22
C VAL A 8 0.82 -1.33 5.90
N LYS A 9 0.64 -1.25 7.21
CA LYS A 9 0.06 -2.36 7.95
C LYS A 9 -1.38 -2.62 7.52
N GLN A 10 -2.17 -1.55 7.39
CA GLN A 10 -3.55 -1.67 6.98
C GLN A 10 -3.67 -2.26 5.58
N LEU A 11 -2.81 -1.80 4.69
CA LEU A 11 -2.83 -2.30 3.31
C LEU A 11 -2.44 -3.77 3.27
N ARG A 12 -1.46 -4.14 4.06
CA ARG A 12 -1.03 -5.53 4.11
C ARG A 12 -2.15 -6.44 4.59
N GLU A 13 -2.88 -6.01 5.62
CA GLU A 13 -3.99 -6.81 6.14
C GLU A 13 -5.14 -6.89 5.14
N ALA A 14 -5.33 -5.84 4.38
CA ALA A 14 -6.42 -5.79 3.40
C ALA A 14 -6.11 -6.61 2.16
N THR A 15 -4.85 -6.66 1.75
CA THR A 15 -4.46 -7.29 0.49
C THR A 15 -3.59 -8.52 0.66
N SER A 16 -3.05 -8.73 1.84
CA SER A 16 -2.11 -9.81 2.12
C SER A 16 -0.84 -9.72 1.28
N ALA A 17 -0.55 -8.55 0.76
CA ALA A 17 0.66 -8.34 -0.02
C ALA A 17 1.85 -8.22 0.92
N SER A 18 3.06 -8.38 0.37
CA SER A 18 4.27 -8.25 1.16
C SER A 18 4.46 -6.79 1.59
N LEU A 19 5.27 -6.59 2.64
CA LEU A 19 5.55 -5.23 3.10
C LEU A 19 6.14 -4.38 2.00
N LYS A 20 7.01 -4.98 1.20
CA LYS A 20 7.64 -4.26 0.10
C LYS A 20 6.61 -3.79 -0.91
N ASP A 21 5.69 -4.66 -1.26
CA ASP A 21 4.66 -4.33 -2.24
C ASP A 21 3.73 -3.25 -1.69
N CYS A 22 3.35 -3.35 -0.42
CA CYS A 22 2.50 -2.35 0.20
C CYS A 22 3.18 -0.99 0.20
N LYS A 23 4.44 -0.95 0.54
CA LYS A 23 5.18 0.30 0.56
C LYS A 23 5.26 0.91 -0.84
N THR A 24 5.54 0.07 -1.83
CA THR A 24 5.61 0.54 -3.22
C THR A 24 4.27 1.08 -3.68
N ALA A 25 3.20 0.35 -3.38
CA ALA A 25 1.87 0.78 -3.78
C ALA A 25 1.50 2.12 -3.18
N LEU A 26 1.79 2.30 -1.89
CA LEU A 26 1.48 3.55 -1.22
C LEU A 26 2.35 4.68 -1.76
N ASP A 27 3.60 4.38 -2.06
CA ASP A 27 4.50 5.37 -2.61
C ASP A 27 4.04 5.83 -3.99
N GLU A 28 3.60 4.90 -4.81
CA GLU A 28 3.12 5.20 -6.15
C GLU A 28 1.80 5.96 -6.14
N THR A 29 0.99 5.74 -5.12
CA THR A 29 -0.32 6.37 -5.03
C THR A 29 -0.34 7.57 -4.10
N GLY A 30 0.81 7.98 -3.59
CA GLY A 30 0.89 9.15 -2.74
C GLY A 30 0.30 8.95 -1.35
N GLY A 31 0.30 7.72 -0.88
CA GLY A 31 -0.20 7.43 0.47
C GLY A 31 -1.70 7.17 0.52
N ASP A 32 -2.33 6.99 -0.62
CA ASP A 32 -3.77 6.72 -0.69
C ASP A 32 -4.00 5.22 -0.51
N LEU A 33 -4.60 4.85 0.62
CA LEU A 33 -4.81 3.45 0.95
C LEU A 33 -5.69 2.75 -0.08
N GLU A 34 -6.78 3.40 -0.45
CA GLU A 34 -7.70 2.82 -1.41
C GLU A 34 -7.06 2.65 -2.79
N ALA A 35 -6.37 3.68 -3.24
CA ALA A 35 -5.68 3.61 -4.52
C ALA A 35 -4.57 2.57 -4.49
N ALA A 36 -3.88 2.47 -3.36
CA ALA A 36 -2.82 1.48 -3.21
C ALA A 36 -3.38 0.06 -3.29
N THR A 37 -4.54 -0.15 -2.71
CA THR A 37 -5.22 -1.44 -2.78
C THR A 37 -5.51 -1.80 -4.23
N GLN A 38 -6.05 -0.85 -4.98
CA GLN A 38 -6.33 -1.06 -6.39
C GLN A 38 -5.05 -1.29 -7.18
N TRP A 39 -4.02 -0.55 -6.83
CA TRP A 39 -2.73 -0.70 -7.49
C TRP A 39 -2.20 -2.13 -7.36
N LEU A 40 -2.34 -2.70 -6.17
CA LEU A 40 -1.89 -4.07 -5.93
C LEU A 40 -2.76 -5.10 -6.64
N ILE A 41 -4.05 -4.85 -6.70
CA ILE A 41 -4.97 -5.76 -7.36
C ILE A 41 -4.71 -5.78 -8.86
N LYS A 42 -4.43 -4.63 -9.43
CA LYS A 42 -4.19 -4.52 -10.87
C LYS A 42 -2.80 -4.96 -11.29
N LYS A 43 -1.91 -5.05 -10.36
CA LYS A 43 -0.52 -5.35 -10.67
C LYS A 43 -0.32 -6.72 -11.35
#